data_8b54a289fc26c745071640ffcebd1336
#
_entry.id   8b54a289fc26c745071640ffcebd1336
#
_cell.length_a   1.000
_cell.length_b   1.000
_cell.length_c   1.000
_cell.angle_alpha   90.00
_cell.angle_beta   90.00
_cell.angle_gamma   90.00
#
_symmetry.space_group_name_H-M   'P 1'
#
loop_
_entity.id
_entity.type
_entity.pdbx_description
1 polymer ?
#
loop_
_entity_poly.entity_id
_entity_poly.type
_entity_poly.pdbx_seq_one_letter_code
_entity_poly.pdbx_strand_id
1 'polypeptide(L)'
;MKPISPTTKTTLVLSGGFEPLGFFNARSAMRNLVVGAVKAYDPHGNIHDWSSWIGNDTGLPDDYPCMRTADVAYAVPTIVVIPGYFNSKRFMKRRRKTIKLRQLYNIYDRKCQYCLKEIPYSVATRDHVVPRSKGGDNCDSNIVLSCKKCNLRKGSKFPYANVFGSSVVPKILSDVEFSALSDSVSHRAEWDVFVGNPREHMVAIA
;
A
#
# COMPACT_ATOMS: atom_id res chain seq x y z
N MET A 1 -6.54 -15.08 18.60
CA MET A 1 -6.70 -13.71 17.99
C MET A 1 -5.67 -12.75 18.58
N LYS A 2 -5.00 -11.97 17.72
CA LYS A 2 -3.92 -11.02 18.09
C LYS A 2 -4.49 -9.60 18.30
N PRO A 3 -4.35 -9.01 19.49
CA PRO A 3 -4.79 -7.63 19.74
C PRO A 3 -4.03 -6.61 18.89
N ILE A 4 -4.75 -5.65 18.33
CA ILE A 4 -4.18 -4.56 17.51
C ILE A 4 -4.62 -3.19 18.01
N SER A 5 -3.82 -2.16 17.72
CA SER A 5 -4.20 -0.77 18.00
C SER A 5 -5.40 -0.35 17.14
N PRO A 6 -6.39 0.38 17.69
CA PRO A 6 -7.53 0.90 16.95
C PRO A 6 -7.15 1.79 15.75
N THR A 7 -5.95 2.37 15.75
CA THR A 7 -5.44 3.25 14.69
C THR A 7 -4.63 2.52 13.62
N THR A 8 -4.31 1.23 13.84
CA THR A 8 -3.56 0.43 12.87
C THR A 8 -4.41 0.22 11.60
N LYS A 9 -3.84 0.50 10.43
CA LYS A 9 -4.47 0.20 9.14
C LYS A 9 -4.32 -1.29 8.85
N THR A 10 -5.38 -2.03 9.01
CA THR A 10 -5.40 -3.50 8.91
C THR A 10 -6.48 -4.03 8.00
N THR A 11 -7.34 -3.17 7.47
CA THR A 11 -8.51 -3.57 6.70
C THR A 11 -8.44 -2.99 5.30
N LEU A 12 -8.36 -3.85 4.29
CA LEU A 12 -8.51 -3.49 2.89
C LEU A 12 -9.99 -3.18 2.61
N VAL A 13 -10.26 -2.09 1.91
CA VAL A 13 -11.60 -1.68 1.51
C VAL A 13 -11.79 -1.94 0.03
N LEU A 14 -12.80 -2.71 -0.31
CA LEU A 14 -13.18 -3.03 -1.68
C LEU A 14 -14.48 -2.34 -2.07
N SER A 15 -14.65 -2.08 -3.36
CA SER A 15 -15.94 -1.72 -3.96
C SER A 15 -16.88 -2.92 -4.00
N GLY A 16 -18.15 -2.72 -4.36
CA GLY A 16 -19.08 -3.83 -4.64
C GLY A 16 -18.67 -4.70 -5.83
N GLY A 17 -17.75 -4.23 -6.68
CA GLY A 17 -17.11 -5.01 -7.76
C GLY A 17 -15.76 -5.60 -7.37
N PHE A 18 -15.43 -5.63 -6.08
CA PHE A 18 -14.17 -6.14 -5.53
C PHE A 18 -12.91 -5.38 -5.99
N GLU A 19 -13.05 -4.15 -6.46
CA GLU A 19 -11.91 -3.29 -6.77
C GLU A 19 -11.36 -2.64 -5.49
N PRO A 20 -10.04 -2.62 -5.28
CA PRO A 20 -9.45 -2.04 -4.09
C PRO A 20 -9.59 -0.51 -4.07
N LEU A 21 -10.12 0.03 -2.99
CA LEU A 21 -10.38 1.46 -2.78
C LEU A 21 -9.40 2.12 -1.82
N GLY A 22 -8.81 1.34 -0.89
CA GLY A 22 -7.91 1.87 0.12
C GLY A 22 -7.91 1.04 1.40
N PHE A 23 -7.53 1.68 2.52
CA PHE A 23 -7.45 0.98 3.80
C PHE A 23 -8.15 1.74 4.91
N PHE A 24 -8.89 1.02 5.73
CA PHE A 24 -9.38 1.51 7.02
C PHE A 24 -8.43 1.11 8.14
N ASN A 25 -8.40 1.94 9.19
CA ASN A 25 -7.90 1.48 10.48
C ASN A 25 -8.96 0.61 11.19
N ALA A 26 -8.54 -0.16 12.19
CA ALA A 26 -9.40 -1.10 12.90
C ALA A 26 -10.69 -0.44 13.42
N ARG A 27 -10.57 0.74 14.04
CA ARG A 27 -11.73 1.48 14.56
C ARG A 27 -12.72 1.85 13.44
N SER A 28 -12.23 2.34 12.31
CA SER A 28 -13.09 2.73 11.18
C SER A 28 -13.75 1.50 10.55
N ALA A 29 -13.03 0.38 10.40
CA ALA A 29 -13.58 -0.85 9.88
C ALA A 29 -14.75 -1.35 10.74
N MET A 30 -14.52 -1.47 12.06
CA MET A 30 -15.54 -1.92 13.01
C MET A 30 -16.75 -0.98 13.03
N ARG A 31 -16.53 0.34 13.12
CA ARG A 31 -17.61 1.32 13.12
C ARG A 31 -18.49 1.21 11.87
N ASN A 32 -17.86 1.13 10.68
CA ASN A 32 -18.60 1.06 9.43
C ASN A 32 -19.34 -0.27 9.26
N LEU A 33 -18.80 -1.37 9.81
CA LEU A 33 -19.47 -2.67 9.84
C LEU A 33 -20.69 -2.64 10.76
N VAL A 34 -20.57 -2.07 11.96
CA VAL A 34 -21.69 -1.92 12.92
C VAL A 34 -22.85 -1.11 12.33
N VAL A 35 -22.55 -0.01 11.64
CA VAL A 35 -23.63 0.82 11.03
C VAL A 35 -24.10 0.31 9.67
N GLY A 36 -23.59 -0.83 9.21
CA GLY A 36 -23.99 -1.45 7.93
C GLY A 36 -23.47 -0.75 6.67
N ALA A 37 -22.56 0.21 6.81
CA ALA A 37 -21.97 0.92 5.67
C ALA A 37 -21.01 0.04 4.85
N VAL A 38 -20.46 -0.99 5.46
CA VAL A 38 -19.66 -2.02 4.81
C VAL A 38 -20.07 -3.41 5.28
N LYS A 39 -19.67 -4.43 4.54
CA LYS A 39 -19.78 -5.84 4.94
C LYS A 39 -18.39 -6.43 5.11
N ALA A 40 -18.19 -7.32 6.07
CA ALA A 40 -16.95 -8.05 6.25
C ALA A 40 -16.83 -9.16 5.21
N TYR A 41 -15.61 -9.39 4.73
CA TYR A 41 -15.27 -10.50 3.83
C TYR A 41 -14.33 -11.43 4.56
N ASP A 42 -14.72 -12.70 4.70
CA ASP A 42 -13.94 -13.71 5.43
C ASP A 42 -12.90 -14.40 4.52
N PRO A 43 -11.92 -15.13 5.10
CA PRO A 43 -10.92 -15.86 4.31
C PRO A 43 -11.50 -16.97 3.41
N HIS A 44 -12.75 -17.38 3.63
CA HIS A 44 -13.44 -18.41 2.85
C HIS A 44 -14.26 -17.83 1.68
N GLY A 45 -14.29 -16.49 1.56
CA GLY A 45 -14.99 -15.82 0.48
C GLY A 45 -16.44 -15.42 0.79
N ASN A 46 -16.89 -15.57 2.04
CA ASN A 46 -18.24 -15.19 2.43
C ASN A 46 -18.32 -13.73 2.88
N ILE A 47 -19.51 -13.16 2.68
CA ILE A 47 -19.79 -11.76 3.05
C ILE A 47 -20.72 -11.76 4.27
N HIS A 48 -20.31 -11.03 5.29
CA HIS A 48 -20.99 -10.94 6.58
C HIS A 48 -21.43 -9.51 6.90
N ASP A 49 -22.62 -9.34 7.43
CA ASP A 49 -22.99 -8.15 8.18
C ASP A 49 -22.45 -8.21 9.62
N TRP A 50 -22.74 -7.19 10.43
CA TRP A 50 -22.27 -7.15 11.81
C TRP A 50 -22.76 -8.34 12.63
N SER A 51 -24.04 -8.70 12.54
CA SER A 51 -24.63 -9.77 13.35
C SER A 51 -24.06 -11.14 13.01
N SER A 52 -23.89 -11.43 11.72
CA SER A 52 -23.28 -12.68 11.28
C SER A 52 -21.77 -12.72 11.56
N TRP A 53 -21.08 -11.57 11.48
CA TRP A 53 -19.64 -11.49 11.78
C TRP A 53 -19.31 -11.82 13.23
N ILE A 54 -20.13 -11.36 14.18
CA ILE A 54 -19.90 -11.62 15.61
C ILE A 54 -20.52 -12.91 16.11
N GLY A 55 -21.54 -13.44 15.44
CA GLY A 55 -22.32 -14.60 15.87
C GLY A 55 -21.85 -15.95 15.32
N ASN A 56 -21.06 -15.94 14.25
CA ASN A 56 -20.60 -17.17 13.63
C ASN A 56 -19.17 -17.55 14.09
N ASP A 57 -18.94 -18.83 14.24
CA ASP A 57 -17.58 -19.38 14.23
C ASP A 57 -17.03 -19.25 12.79
N THR A 58 -16.38 -18.13 12.53
CA THR A 58 -15.88 -17.79 11.19
C THR A 58 -14.64 -18.58 10.79
N GLY A 59 -14.18 -19.54 11.63
CA GLY A 59 -12.96 -20.34 11.37
C GLY A 59 -11.70 -19.48 11.22
N LEU A 60 -11.67 -18.31 11.86
CA LEU A 60 -10.57 -17.35 11.73
C LEU A 60 -9.29 -17.89 12.38
N PRO A 61 -8.12 -17.65 11.79
CA PRO A 61 -6.83 -18.07 12.35
C PRO A 61 -6.59 -17.50 13.76
N ASP A 62 -5.79 -18.21 14.57
CA ASP A 62 -5.46 -17.81 15.94
C ASP A 62 -4.75 -16.45 16.03
N ASP A 63 -4.03 -16.04 15.00
CA ASP A 63 -3.34 -14.77 14.92
C ASP A 63 -4.20 -13.65 14.26
N TYR A 64 -5.49 -13.93 14.00
CA TYR A 64 -6.38 -12.94 13.37
C TYR A 64 -6.49 -11.65 14.23
N PRO A 65 -6.52 -10.47 13.60
CA PRO A 65 -6.54 -9.21 14.33
C PRO A 65 -7.82 -9.03 15.12
N CYS A 66 -7.70 -8.58 16.37
CA CYS A 66 -8.86 -8.28 17.20
C CYS A 66 -8.73 -6.94 17.93
N MET A 67 -9.88 -6.36 18.24
CA MET A 67 -10.01 -5.29 19.22
C MET A 67 -10.64 -5.86 20.49
N ARG A 68 -10.06 -5.52 21.64
CA ARG A 68 -10.56 -5.95 22.96
C ARG A 68 -11.34 -4.82 23.64
N THR A 69 -12.47 -5.20 24.21
CA THR A 69 -13.13 -4.47 25.31
C THR A 69 -12.68 -5.09 26.64
N ALA A 70 -13.26 -4.67 27.75
CA ALA A 70 -12.97 -5.28 29.05
C ALA A 70 -13.27 -6.78 29.07
N ASP A 71 -14.37 -7.20 28.45
CA ASP A 71 -14.91 -8.55 28.58
C ASP A 71 -14.83 -9.39 27.30
N VAL A 72 -14.76 -8.75 26.13
CA VAL A 72 -14.88 -9.43 24.84
C VAL A 72 -13.81 -8.98 23.84
N ALA A 73 -13.30 -9.95 23.05
CA ALA A 73 -12.44 -9.69 21.91
C ALA A 73 -13.26 -9.84 20.62
N TYR A 74 -13.31 -8.79 19.83
CA TYR A 74 -13.97 -8.78 18.51
C TYR A 74 -12.95 -8.89 17.40
N ALA A 75 -13.14 -9.85 16.49
CA ALA A 75 -12.34 -9.95 15.28
C ALA A 75 -12.50 -8.69 14.42
N VAL A 76 -11.38 -8.10 13.98
CA VAL A 76 -11.40 -6.95 13.05
C VAL A 76 -11.30 -7.50 11.63
N PRO A 77 -12.29 -7.28 10.76
CA PRO A 77 -12.22 -7.78 9.40
C PRO A 77 -11.00 -7.21 8.66
N THR A 78 -10.23 -8.07 8.03
CA THR A 78 -9.04 -7.69 7.23
C THR A 78 -9.41 -7.21 5.86
N ILE A 79 -10.62 -7.56 5.39
CA ILE A 79 -11.21 -7.11 4.14
C ILE A 79 -12.67 -6.71 4.40
N VAL A 80 -13.07 -5.57 3.86
CA VAL A 80 -14.47 -5.13 3.85
C VAL A 80 -14.89 -4.69 2.45
N VAL A 81 -16.17 -4.89 2.13
CA VAL A 81 -16.79 -4.50 0.86
C VAL A 81 -17.83 -3.41 1.11
N ILE A 82 -17.84 -2.36 0.28
CA ILE A 82 -18.89 -1.34 0.27
C ILE A 82 -19.99 -1.79 -0.67
N PRO A 83 -21.18 -2.21 -0.17
CA PRO A 83 -22.27 -2.67 -1.03
C PRO A 83 -22.76 -1.56 -1.96
N GLY A 84 -23.10 -1.93 -3.20
CA GLY A 84 -23.70 -0.99 -4.17
C GLY A 84 -22.76 0.08 -4.73
N TYR A 85 -21.52 0.12 -4.30
CA TYR A 85 -20.53 1.05 -4.82
C TYR A 85 -19.66 0.39 -5.90
N PHE A 86 -19.92 0.71 -7.18
CA PHE A 86 -19.24 0.12 -8.35
C PHE A 86 -18.29 1.08 -9.07
N ASN A 87 -18.12 2.31 -8.58
CA ASN A 87 -17.35 3.34 -9.30
C ASN A 87 -16.05 3.67 -8.57
N SER A 88 -14.98 2.97 -8.91
CA SER A 88 -13.61 3.20 -8.42
C SER A 88 -13.03 4.56 -8.84
N LYS A 89 -13.48 5.13 -9.97
CA LYS A 89 -12.93 6.38 -10.55
C LYS A 89 -13.03 7.59 -9.62
N ARG A 90 -14.00 7.64 -8.71
CA ARG A 90 -14.17 8.75 -7.75
C ARG A 90 -13.11 8.73 -6.64
N PHE A 91 -12.59 7.56 -6.28
CA PHE A 91 -11.49 7.40 -5.30
C PHE A 91 -10.11 7.46 -5.95
N MET A 92 -10.03 7.24 -7.27
CA MET A 92 -8.79 7.26 -8.05
C MET A 92 -8.31 8.67 -8.45
N LYS A 93 -8.83 9.76 -7.87
CA LYS A 93 -8.16 11.06 -8.02
C LYS A 93 -6.79 10.97 -7.36
N ARG A 94 -5.84 10.54 -8.15
CA ARG A 94 -4.44 10.48 -7.78
C ARG A 94 -3.97 11.83 -7.27
N ARG A 95 -3.85 11.94 -5.95
CA ARG A 95 -3.18 13.09 -5.35
C ARG A 95 -1.68 12.91 -5.58
N ARG A 96 -1.08 13.89 -6.25
CA ARG A 96 0.38 13.99 -6.34
C ARG A 96 0.92 14.05 -4.90
N LYS A 97 1.59 12.98 -4.45
CA LYS A 97 2.07 12.85 -3.07
C LYS A 97 3.57 13.03 -3.03
N THR A 98 4.04 13.83 -2.08
CA THR A 98 5.46 13.83 -1.74
C THR A 98 5.82 12.48 -1.13
N ILE A 99 6.69 11.74 -1.81
CA ILE A 99 7.12 10.42 -1.37
C ILE A 99 8.28 10.50 -0.39
N LYS A 100 8.20 9.77 0.72
CA LYS A 100 9.28 9.69 1.73
C LYS A 100 10.36 8.71 1.28
N LEU A 101 11.62 8.93 1.72
CA LEU A 101 12.74 8.06 1.37
C LEU A 101 12.48 6.59 1.75
N ARG A 102 11.90 6.34 2.92
CA ARG A 102 11.58 4.98 3.37
C ARG A 102 10.57 4.27 2.45
N GLN A 103 9.58 5.00 1.95
CA GLN A 103 8.62 4.46 0.98
C GLN A 103 9.31 4.09 -0.34
N LEU A 104 10.16 4.99 -0.88
CA LEU A 104 10.95 4.68 -2.06
C LEU A 104 11.87 3.47 -1.85
N TYR A 105 12.47 3.36 -0.67
CA TYR A 105 13.36 2.26 -0.34
C TYR A 105 12.64 0.91 -0.41
N ASN A 106 11.38 0.87 0.03
CA ASN A 106 10.54 -0.31 -0.07
C ASN A 106 10.02 -0.53 -1.51
N ILE A 107 9.55 0.54 -2.20
CA ILE A 107 9.01 0.49 -3.57
C ILE A 107 10.04 -0.07 -4.56
N TYR A 108 11.30 0.30 -4.41
CA TYR A 108 12.38 -0.09 -5.31
C TYR A 108 13.23 -1.25 -4.76
N ASP A 109 12.71 -2.01 -3.80
CA ASP A 109 13.37 -3.18 -3.21
C ASP A 109 14.84 -2.91 -2.88
N ARG A 110 15.09 -1.77 -2.24
CA ARG A 110 16.44 -1.34 -1.84
C ARG A 110 17.43 -1.15 -3.01
N LYS A 111 16.99 -1.16 -4.29
CA LYS A 111 17.87 -1.05 -5.46
C LYS A 111 17.91 0.37 -6.00
N CYS A 112 19.13 0.87 -6.21
CA CYS A 112 19.36 2.14 -6.90
C CYS A 112 18.91 2.06 -8.35
N GLN A 113 18.08 2.98 -8.83
CA GLN A 113 17.52 2.93 -10.19
C GLN A 113 18.52 3.29 -11.29
N TYR A 114 19.70 3.77 -10.94
CA TYR A 114 20.76 4.07 -11.89
C TYR A 114 21.82 2.97 -12.01
N CYS A 115 22.35 2.47 -10.91
CA CYS A 115 23.34 1.39 -10.94
C CYS A 115 22.76 0.00 -10.72
N LEU A 116 21.47 -0.10 -10.40
CA LEU A 116 20.69 -1.30 -10.16
C LEU A 116 21.20 -2.22 -9.04
N LYS A 117 22.19 -1.74 -8.27
CA LYS A 117 22.74 -2.46 -7.12
C LYS A 117 21.83 -2.26 -5.90
N GLU A 118 21.73 -3.30 -5.07
CA GLU A 118 21.16 -3.16 -3.73
C GLU A 118 22.02 -2.20 -2.91
N ILE A 119 21.38 -1.32 -2.15
CA ILE A 119 22.04 -0.27 -1.38
C ILE A 119 21.54 -0.26 0.07
N PRO A 120 22.41 -0.07 1.06
CA PRO A 120 21.95 0.14 2.44
C PRO A 120 21.24 1.49 2.57
N TYR A 121 20.31 1.56 3.53
CA TYR A 121 19.50 2.78 3.77
C TYR A 121 20.34 4.04 4.02
N SER A 122 21.52 3.90 4.64
CA SER A 122 22.44 4.99 4.95
C SER A 122 22.99 5.74 3.73
N VAL A 123 23.02 5.09 2.57
CA VAL A 123 23.46 5.71 1.31
C VAL A 123 22.31 5.97 0.34
N ALA A 124 21.09 5.61 0.73
CA ALA A 124 19.90 5.84 -0.07
C ALA A 124 19.55 7.32 -0.12
N THR A 125 19.10 7.78 -1.28
CA THR A 125 18.63 9.16 -1.51
C THR A 125 17.41 9.17 -2.42
N ARG A 126 16.64 10.26 -2.32
CA ARG A 126 15.60 10.58 -3.30
C ARG A 126 16.25 11.38 -4.43
N ASP A 127 16.07 10.96 -5.66
CA ASP A 127 16.51 11.72 -6.82
C ASP A 127 15.34 12.09 -7.72
N HIS A 128 15.41 13.30 -8.29
CA HIS A 128 14.46 13.79 -9.26
C HIS A 128 14.88 13.34 -10.65
N VAL A 129 14.08 12.52 -11.34
CA VAL A 129 14.37 12.11 -12.72
C VAL A 129 14.51 13.34 -13.60
N VAL A 130 13.50 14.22 -13.63
CA VAL A 130 13.61 15.58 -14.15
C VAL A 130 14.11 16.47 -13.01
N PRO A 131 15.31 17.06 -13.09
CA PRO A 131 15.85 17.91 -12.04
C PRO A 131 14.96 19.11 -11.71
N ARG A 132 14.97 19.55 -10.46
CA ARG A 132 14.20 20.75 -10.04
C ARG A 132 14.58 21.99 -10.84
N SER A 133 15.86 22.14 -11.18
CA SER A 133 16.36 23.23 -12.04
C SER A 133 15.78 23.20 -13.47
N LYS A 134 15.17 22.08 -13.87
CA LYS A 134 14.49 21.90 -15.16
C LYS A 134 12.98 21.72 -15.01
N GLY A 135 12.40 22.21 -13.92
CA GLY A 135 10.95 22.18 -13.68
C GLY A 135 10.43 20.85 -13.11
N GLY A 136 11.30 19.94 -12.66
CA GLY A 136 10.88 18.70 -12.02
C GLY A 136 10.21 18.93 -10.66
N ASP A 137 9.07 18.28 -10.45
CA ASP A 137 8.31 18.38 -9.21
C ASP A 137 8.75 17.37 -8.14
N ASN A 138 8.21 17.50 -6.91
CA ASN A 138 8.49 16.61 -5.78
C ASN A 138 7.51 15.41 -5.72
N CYS A 139 6.79 15.14 -6.80
CA CYS A 139 5.78 14.09 -6.81
C CYS A 139 6.40 12.71 -7.03
N ASP A 140 5.67 11.70 -6.62
CA ASP A 140 5.99 10.28 -6.83
C ASP A 140 6.24 9.94 -8.31
N SER A 141 5.62 10.68 -9.25
CA SER A 141 5.83 10.54 -10.70
C SER A 141 7.17 11.06 -11.22
N ASN A 142 7.97 11.70 -10.36
CA ASN A 142 9.28 12.24 -10.74
C ASN A 142 10.42 11.82 -9.80
N ILE A 143 10.12 11.09 -8.72
CA ILE A 143 11.10 10.73 -7.69
C ILE A 143 11.42 9.23 -7.76
N VAL A 144 12.71 8.89 -7.75
CA VAL A 144 13.20 7.51 -7.72
C VAL A 144 14.20 7.30 -6.58
N LEU A 145 14.42 6.03 -6.21
CA LEU A 145 15.49 5.64 -5.29
C LEU A 145 16.84 5.69 -6.00
N SER A 146 17.79 6.39 -5.41
CA SER A 146 19.17 6.45 -5.91
C SER A 146 20.17 6.30 -4.76
N CYS A 147 21.37 5.77 -5.04
CA CYS A 147 22.47 5.90 -4.10
C CYS A 147 23.13 7.28 -4.21
N LYS A 148 23.74 7.76 -3.12
CA LYS A 148 24.46 9.04 -3.09
C LYS A 148 25.40 9.23 -4.26
N LYS A 149 26.20 8.18 -4.62
CA LYS A 149 27.16 8.21 -5.71
C LYS A 149 26.51 8.47 -7.08
N CYS A 150 25.42 7.76 -7.39
CA CYS A 150 24.70 7.95 -8.65
C CYS A 150 23.97 9.28 -8.72
N ASN A 151 23.34 9.70 -7.61
CA ASN A 151 22.65 10.98 -7.51
C ASN A 151 23.62 12.16 -7.77
N LEU A 152 24.79 12.15 -7.12
CA LEU A 152 25.84 13.16 -7.35
C LEU A 152 26.35 13.15 -8.80
N ARG A 153 26.59 11.94 -9.38
CA ARG A 153 27.07 11.82 -10.78
C ARG A 153 26.04 12.35 -11.77
N LYS A 154 24.75 12.09 -11.53
CA LYS A 154 23.66 12.61 -12.34
C LYS A 154 23.55 14.13 -12.23
N GLY A 155 23.51 14.65 -10.99
CA GLY A 155 23.32 16.08 -10.76
C GLY A 155 22.06 16.61 -11.48
N SER A 156 22.23 17.65 -12.29
CA SER A 156 21.17 18.27 -13.11
C SER A 156 21.06 17.72 -14.53
N LYS A 157 21.73 16.61 -14.85
CA LYS A 157 21.65 15.99 -16.19
C LYS A 157 20.26 15.39 -16.42
N PHE A 158 19.68 15.67 -17.58
CA PHE A 158 18.41 15.11 -18.05
C PHE A 158 18.35 15.21 -19.58
N PRO A 159 18.00 14.14 -20.29
CA PRO A 159 17.77 12.77 -19.78
C PRO A 159 19.04 12.14 -19.18
N TYR A 160 18.90 11.16 -18.30
CA TYR A 160 20.00 10.41 -17.70
C TYR A 160 19.62 8.93 -17.58
N ALA A 161 20.41 8.08 -18.24
CA ALA A 161 20.16 6.66 -18.33
C ALA A 161 20.74 5.88 -17.13
N ASN A 162 20.24 4.68 -16.90
CA ASN A 162 20.85 3.70 -15.98
C ASN A 162 22.11 3.06 -16.60
N VAL A 163 22.73 2.13 -15.89
CA VAL A 163 23.97 1.45 -16.34
C VAL A 163 23.80 0.62 -17.61
N PHE A 164 22.58 0.30 -18.02
CA PHE A 164 22.28 -0.41 -19.27
C PHE A 164 21.84 0.54 -20.41
N GLY A 165 21.93 1.84 -20.21
CA GLY A 165 21.50 2.82 -21.21
C GLY A 165 19.99 3.06 -21.27
N SER A 166 19.21 2.41 -20.40
CA SER A 166 17.74 2.59 -20.38
C SER A 166 17.34 3.85 -19.62
N SER A 167 16.28 4.48 -20.08
CA SER A 167 15.68 5.61 -19.37
C SER A 167 15.13 5.18 -18.01
N VAL A 168 15.43 5.97 -16.97
CA VAL A 168 14.89 5.74 -15.64
C VAL A 168 13.49 6.36 -15.56
N VAL A 169 12.49 5.51 -15.36
CA VAL A 169 11.07 5.92 -15.25
C VAL A 169 10.60 5.71 -13.81
N PRO A 170 9.98 6.70 -13.17
CA PRO A 170 9.41 6.52 -11.84
C PRO A 170 8.29 5.48 -11.85
N LYS A 171 8.27 4.62 -10.83
CA LYS A 171 7.19 3.66 -10.64
C LYS A 171 5.96 4.40 -10.10
N ILE A 172 4.93 4.49 -10.93
CA ILE A 172 3.65 5.09 -10.57
C ILE A 172 2.79 4.03 -9.91
N LEU A 173 2.58 4.17 -8.60
CA LEU A 173 1.71 3.30 -7.82
C LEU A 173 0.31 3.91 -7.70
N SER A 174 -0.72 3.08 -7.73
CA SER A 174 -2.06 3.47 -7.29
C SER A 174 -2.04 3.93 -5.82
N ASP A 175 -3.06 4.67 -5.37
CA ASP A 175 -3.18 5.08 -3.97
C ASP A 175 -3.23 3.87 -3.01
N VAL A 176 -3.75 2.75 -3.47
CA VAL A 176 -3.85 1.50 -2.72
C VAL A 176 -2.49 0.82 -2.61
N GLU A 177 -1.79 0.60 -3.72
CA GLU A 177 -0.44 0.03 -3.72
C GLU A 177 0.53 0.89 -2.89
N PHE A 178 0.45 2.22 -3.04
CA PHE A 178 1.25 3.15 -2.24
C PHE A 178 0.94 3.05 -0.74
N SER A 179 -0.33 2.89 -0.38
CA SER A 179 -0.73 2.71 1.01
C SER A 179 -0.33 1.35 1.56
N ALA A 180 -0.36 0.28 0.76
CA ALA A 180 0.08 -1.06 1.14
C ALA A 180 1.58 -1.11 1.47
N LEU A 181 2.40 -0.31 0.77
CA LEU A 181 3.85 -0.20 1.02
C LEU A 181 4.23 0.75 2.17
N SER A 182 3.25 1.36 2.81
CA SER A 182 3.47 2.25 3.95
C SER A 182 3.68 1.43 5.23
N ASP A 183 4.64 1.84 6.08
CA ASP A 183 4.89 1.22 7.39
C ASP A 183 3.67 1.24 8.33
N SER A 184 2.66 2.05 8.00
CA SER A 184 1.41 2.15 8.78
C SER A 184 0.38 1.08 8.41
N VAL A 185 0.66 0.25 7.41
CA VAL A 185 -0.21 -0.84 6.95
C VAL A 185 0.50 -2.15 7.22
N SER A 186 -0.10 -3.01 8.03
CA SER A 186 0.34 -4.39 8.19
C SER A 186 -0.15 -5.17 6.99
N HIS A 187 0.75 -5.44 6.04
CA HIS A 187 0.42 -6.24 4.85
C HIS A 187 -0.03 -7.65 5.26
N ARG A 188 -0.99 -8.18 4.52
CA ARG A 188 -1.58 -9.50 4.72
C ARG A 188 -1.68 -10.24 3.39
N ALA A 189 -1.35 -11.52 3.41
CA ALA A 189 -1.33 -12.36 2.22
C ALA A 189 -2.70 -12.45 1.51
N GLU A 190 -3.79 -12.42 2.27
CA GLU A 190 -5.16 -12.45 1.71
C GLU A 190 -5.51 -11.21 0.86
N TRP A 191 -4.71 -10.12 0.95
CA TRP A 191 -4.91 -8.94 0.10
C TRP A 191 -4.30 -9.08 -1.27
N ASP A 192 -3.34 -10.00 -1.46
CA ASP A 192 -2.58 -10.13 -2.71
C ASP A 192 -3.48 -10.43 -3.92
N VAL A 193 -4.60 -11.11 -3.70
CA VAL A 193 -5.61 -11.38 -4.73
C VAL A 193 -6.22 -10.10 -5.30
N PHE A 194 -6.32 -9.04 -4.49
CA PHE A 194 -7.00 -7.80 -4.87
C PHE A 194 -6.04 -6.67 -5.24
N VAL A 195 -4.90 -6.57 -4.57
CA VAL A 195 -3.93 -5.47 -4.79
C VAL A 195 -2.69 -5.92 -5.54
N GLY A 196 -2.60 -7.23 -5.88
CA GLY A 196 -1.36 -7.84 -6.33
C GLY A 196 -0.31 -7.88 -5.21
N ASN A 197 0.62 -8.81 -5.30
CA ASN A 197 1.75 -8.80 -4.37
C ASN A 197 2.65 -7.60 -4.72
N PRO A 198 2.74 -6.54 -3.89
CA PRO A 198 3.58 -5.39 -4.20
C PRO A 198 5.05 -5.76 -4.37
N ARG A 199 5.45 -6.96 -3.91
CA ARG A 199 6.81 -7.50 -4.04
C ARG A 199 7.04 -8.25 -5.35
N GLU A 200 6.01 -8.87 -5.94
CA GLU A 200 6.14 -9.64 -7.19
C GLU A 200 6.18 -8.75 -8.44
N HIS A 201 5.48 -7.62 -8.45
CA HIS A 201 5.60 -6.64 -9.54
C HIS A 201 7.00 -6.02 -9.67
N MET A 202 7.90 -6.33 -8.75
CA MET A 202 9.29 -5.84 -8.76
C MET A 202 10.26 -6.78 -9.48
N VAL A 203 9.85 -8.01 -9.82
CA VAL A 203 10.70 -9.04 -10.47
C VAL A 203 10.52 -9.11 -11.98
N ALA A 204 9.46 -8.53 -12.53
CA ALA A 204 9.06 -8.69 -13.94
C ALA A 204 9.68 -7.67 -14.92
N ILE A 205 10.78 -7.01 -14.55
CA ILE A 205 11.59 -6.21 -15.49
C ILE A 205 13.07 -6.60 -15.30
N ALA A 206 13.37 -7.82 -15.67
CA ALA A 206 14.73 -8.25 -15.97
C ALA A 206 14.94 -8.23 -17.48
#